data_360e99f41ac077b74a318ac3bac9ec70
#
_entry.id   360e99f41ac077b74a318ac3bac9ec70
#
_cell.length_a   1.000
_cell.length_b   1.000
_cell.length_c   1.000
_cell.angle_alpha   90.00
_cell.angle_beta   90.00
_cell.angle_gamma   90.00
#
_symmetry.space_group_name_H-M   'P 1'
#
loop_
_entity.id
_entity.type
_entity.pdbx_description
1 polymer ?
#
loop_
_entity_poly.entity_id
_entity_poly.type
_entity_poly.pdbx_seq_one_letter_code
_entity_poly.pdbx_strand_id
1 'polypeptide(L)'
;MQIPQEAVLLRIFIGESDRWHHQPLYEAVVLKARELHLAGATVLRGPMGFGKSSRLHTAKILRLSMDLPLVIEIVDAEEKINEFLPVLDGMIGGGLVTLEKVRVIHYRGGEEV
;
A
#
# COMPACT_ATOMS: atom_id res chain seq x y z
N MET A 1 -10.74 -2.74 17.21
CA MET A 1 -9.98 -3.71 16.43
C MET A 1 -8.63 -3.97 17.06
N GLN A 2 -8.24 -5.22 17.10
CA GLN A 2 -6.97 -5.58 17.66
C GLN A 2 -6.13 -6.35 16.67
N ILE A 3 -4.83 -6.19 16.76
CA ILE A 3 -3.93 -7.03 15.99
C ILE A 3 -2.95 -7.68 16.95
N PRO A 4 -2.48 -8.89 16.62
CA PRO A 4 -1.58 -9.58 17.52
C PRO A 4 -0.21 -8.92 17.55
N GLN A 5 0.56 -9.21 18.60
CA GLN A 5 1.91 -8.69 18.70
C GLN A 5 2.76 -9.13 17.51
N GLU A 6 2.59 -10.38 17.08
CA GLU A 6 3.28 -10.87 15.89
C GLU A 6 2.35 -10.70 14.70
N ALA A 7 2.76 -9.91 13.76
CA ALA A 7 1.94 -9.56 12.61
C ALA A 7 2.81 -9.54 11.35
N VAL A 8 2.26 -9.10 10.24
CA VAL A 8 3.03 -8.95 9.02
C VAL A 8 2.83 -7.55 8.45
N LEU A 9 3.86 -7.07 7.79
CA LEU A 9 3.83 -5.81 7.07
C LEU A 9 3.73 -6.13 5.59
N LEU A 10 2.67 -5.66 4.96
CA LEU A 10 2.47 -5.77 3.54
C LEU A 10 2.91 -4.46 2.92
N ARG A 11 3.82 -4.52 1.96
CA ARG A 11 4.21 -3.35 1.18
C ARG A 11 3.84 -3.56 -0.27
N ILE A 12 3.21 -2.54 -0.84
CA ILE A 12 2.74 -2.58 -2.22
C ILE A 12 3.40 -1.42 -2.94
N PHE A 13 4.25 -1.74 -3.92
CA PHE A 13 4.99 -0.74 -4.68
C PHE A 13 4.33 -0.56 -6.04
N ILE A 14 3.73 0.59 -6.26
CA ILE A 14 3.02 0.89 -7.51
C ILE A 14 3.37 2.32 -7.93
N GLY A 15 2.83 2.77 -9.05
CA GLY A 15 3.05 4.12 -9.51
C GLY A 15 1.87 5.01 -9.17
N GLU A 16 2.14 6.28 -9.01
CA GLU A 16 1.08 7.24 -8.66
C GLU A 16 0.03 7.33 -9.74
N SER A 17 0.40 7.16 -11.00
CA SER A 17 -0.54 7.27 -12.11
C SER A 17 -1.25 5.97 -12.45
N ASP A 18 -0.95 4.89 -11.73
CA ASP A 18 -1.63 3.63 -12.00
C ASP A 18 -3.11 3.77 -11.68
N ARG A 19 -3.96 3.15 -12.50
CA ARG A 19 -5.41 3.29 -12.42
C ARG A 19 -6.09 1.95 -12.23
N TRP A 20 -7.26 2.00 -11.63
CA TRP A 20 -8.14 0.84 -11.50
C TRP A 20 -9.57 1.33 -11.65
N HIS A 21 -10.26 0.86 -12.71
CA HIS A 21 -11.65 1.26 -12.99
C HIS A 21 -11.81 2.78 -12.94
N HIS A 22 -10.93 3.49 -13.65
CA HIS A 22 -11.00 4.94 -13.79
C HIS A 22 -10.73 5.74 -12.53
N GLN A 23 -10.15 5.11 -11.52
CA GLN A 23 -9.75 5.84 -10.33
C GLN A 23 -8.28 5.54 -10.02
N PRO A 24 -7.62 6.38 -9.24
CA PRO A 24 -6.23 6.09 -8.87
C PRO A 24 -6.15 4.75 -8.15
N LEU A 25 -5.23 3.91 -8.58
CA LEU A 25 -5.09 2.58 -8.00
C LEU A 25 -4.80 2.65 -6.51
N TYR A 26 -3.92 3.59 -6.10
CA TYR A 26 -3.55 3.64 -4.69
C TYR A 26 -4.76 3.97 -3.80
N GLU A 27 -5.65 4.85 -4.28
CA GLU A 27 -6.86 5.16 -3.53
C GLU A 27 -7.76 3.95 -3.45
N ALA A 28 -7.93 3.26 -4.58
CA ALA A 28 -8.79 2.07 -4.62
C ALA A 28 -8.29 0.99 -3.65
N VAL A 29 -6.96 0.81 -3.58
CA VAL A 29 -6.38 -0.19 -2.68
C VAL A 29 -6.63 0.19 -1.22
N VAL A 30 -6.39 1.45 -0.87
CA VAL A 30 -6.58 1.91 0.50
C VAL A 30 -8.05 1.80 0.91
N LEU A 31 -8.96 2.20 0.03
CA LEU A 31 -10.39 2.12 0.33
C LEU A 31 -10.84 0.67 0.47
N LYS A 32 -10.29 -0.23 -0.35
CA LYS A 32 -10.63 -1.65 -0.25
C LYS A 32 -10.12 -2.24 1.07
N ALA A 33 -8.91 -1.87 1.48
CA ALA A 33 -8.36 -2.32 2.75
C ALA A 33 -9.25 -1.84 3.91
N ARG A 34 -9.73 -0.60 3.82
CA ARG A 34 -10.62 -0.07 4.84
C ARG A 34 -11.95 -0.81 4.84
N GLU A 35 -12.50 -1.07 3.67
CA GLU A 35 -13.76 -1.80 3.53
C GLU A 35 -13.66 -3.19 4.12
N LEU A 36 -12.53 -3.85 3.98
CA LEU A 36 -12.30 -5.19 4.50
C LEU A 36 -11.78 -5.20 5.92
N HIS A 37 -11.79 -4.03 6.55
CA HIS A 37 -11.47 -3.86 7.98
C HIS A 37 -10.04 -4.24 8.35
N LEU A 38 -9.10 -3.97 7.45
CA LEU A 38 -7.70 -4.09 7.83
C LEU A 38 -7.35 -2.98 8.82
N ALA A 39 -6.33 -3.21 9.62
CA ALA A 39 -6.01 -2.36 10.75
C ALA A 39 -5.62 -0.93 10.39
N GLY A 40 -5.10 -0.73 9.21
CA GLY A 40 -4.71 0.61 8.77
C GLY A 40 -3.97 0.54 7.47
N ALA A 41 -3.74 1.66 6.84
CA ALA A 41 -2.95 1.73 5.61
C ALA A 41 -2.33 3.11 5.51
N THR A 42 -1.09 3.17 5.05
CA THR A 42 -0.38 4.43 4.85
C THR A 42 0.20 4.44 3.44
N VAL A 43 0.08 5.56 2.76
CA VAL A 43 0.65 5.71 1.43
C VAL A 43 1.82 6.68 1.53
N LEU A 44 2.98 6.25 1.03
CA LEU A 44 4.16 7.07 0.99
C LEU A 44 4.53 7.31 -0.46
N ARG A 45 4.99 8.50 -0.76
CA ARG A 45 5.41 8.86 -2.12
C ARG A 45 6.91 9.00 -2.15
N GLY A 46 7.55 8.30 -3.09
CA GLY A 46 8.99 8.41 -3.25
C GLY A 46 9.32 9.53 -4.23
N PRO A 47 10.42 10.26 -4.03
CA PRO A 47 10.79 11.33 -4.95
C PRO A 47 11.38 10.82 -6.27
N MET A 48 11.74 9.55 -6.34
CA MET A 48 12.38 8.97 -7.50
C MET A 48 12.37 7.46 -7.40
N GLY A 49 12.30 6.79 -8.52
CA GLY A 49 12.41 5.34 -8.54
C GLY A 49 12.15 4.75 -9.91
N PHE A 50 12.41 3.45 -10.04
CA PHE A 50 12.03 2.72 -11.24
C PHE A 50 11.71 1.28 -10.85
N GLY A 51 10.88 0.64 -11.64
CA GLY A 51 10.52 -0.75 -11.40
C GLY A 51 10.98 -1.64 -12.53
N LYS A 52 10.28 -2.73 -12.74
CA LYS A 52 10.65 -3.75 -13.71
C LYS A 52 10.80 -3.20 -15.12
N SER A 53 10.04 -2.18 -15.49
CA SER A 53 10.13 -1.59 -16.80
C SER A 53 11.36 -0.69 -16.95
N SER A 54 12.07 -0.42 -15.87
CA SER A 54 13.25 0.42 -15.84
C SER A 54 12.98 1.88 -16.25
N ARG A 55 11.72 2.27 -16.27
CA ARG A 55 11.38 3.64 -16.58
C ARG A 55 11.55 4.48 -15.32
N LEU A 56 12.40 5.50 -15.42
CA LEU A 56 12.71 6.33 -14.28
C LEU A 56 11.64 7.37 -14.04
N HIS A 57 11.17 7.45 -12.80
CA HIS A 57 10.19 8.43 -12.38
C HIS A 57 10.82 9.30 -11.31
N THR A 58 10.76 10.61 -11.46
CA THR A 58 11.40 11.53 -10.53
C THR A 58 10.68 12.85 -10.47
N ALA A 59 10.62 13.44 -9.30
CA ALA A 59 10.01 14.74 -9.09
C ALA A 59 10.77 15.87 -9.80
N LYS A 60 12.02 15.62 -10.21
CA LYS A 60 12.80 16.64 -10.90
C LYS A 60 12.31 16.87 -12.31
N ILE A 61 11.68 15.86 -12.89
CA ILE A 61 11.13 16.01 -14.24
C ILE A 61 9.69 16.41 -14.04
N LEU A 62 9.53 17.74 -13.81
CA LEU A 62 8.37 18.14 -13.39
C LEU A 62 7.35 18.35 -14.24
N ARG A 63 6.55 18.90 -13.91
CA ARG A 63 5.53 19.55 -14.49
C ARG A 63 4.54 18.76 -15.21
N LEU A 64 4.78 17.87 -16.00
CA LEU A 64 3.79 17.21 -16.78
C LEU A 64 3.40 15.88 -16.27
N SER A 65 4.23 15.22 -15.56
CA SER A 65 3.94 13.90 -15.09
C SER A 65 4.30 13.78 -13.66
N MET A 66 3.33 13.49 -12.88
CA MET A 66 3.56 13.30 -11.47
C MET A 66 3.47 11.82 -11.15
N ASP A 67 3.94 10.99 -12.06
CA ASP A 67 3.92 9.55 -11.85
C ASP A 67 5.11 9.14 -11.00
N LEU A 68 5.00 9.37 -9.71
CA LEU A 68 6.06 9.03 -8.79
C LEU A 68 5.79 7.66 -8.17
N PRO A 69 6.84 6.99 -7.67
CA PRO A 69 6.62 5.71 -7.01
C PRO A 69 5.88 5.89 -5.71
N LEU A 70 4.95 4.99 -5.44
CA LEU A 70 4.20 4.98 -4.21
C LEU A 70 4.40 3.65 -3.50
N VAL A 71 4.42 3.71 -2.17
CA VAL A 71 4.48 2.50 -1.35
C VAL A 71 3.27 2.55 -0.42
N ILE A 72 2.45 1.52 -0.45
CA ILE A 72 1.35 1.39 0.50
C ILE A 72 1.78 0.39 1.55
N GLU A 73 1.68 0.76 2.81
CA GLU A 73 2.05 -0.10 3.92
C GLU A 73 0.85 -0.45 4.76
N ILE A 74 0.66 -1.72 5.03
CA ILE A 74 -0.44 -2.21 5.86
C ILE A 74 0.12 -3.25 6.82
N VAL A 75 -0.15 -3.07 8.12
CA VAL A 75 0.25 -4.05 9.13
C VAL A 75 -1.00 -4.67 9.72
N ASP A 76 -1.09 -5.97 9.74
CA ASP A 76 -2.21 -6.67 10.36
C ASP A 76 -1.79 -8.11 10.65
N ALA A 77 -2.71 -8.87 11.23
CA ALA A 77 -2.49 -10.29 11.45
C ALA A 77 -2.25 -10.99 10.12
N GLU A 78 -1.44 -12.02 10.15
CA GLU A 78 -1.09 -12.74 8.93
C GLU A 78 -2.33 -13.27 8.23
N GLU A 79 -3.31 -13.77 8.96
CA GLU A 79 -4.54 -14.31 8.38
C GLU A 79 -5.31 -13.24 7.62
N LYS A 80 -5.38 -12.04 8.18
CA LYS A 80 -6.11 -10.94 7.55
C LYS A 80 -5.39 -10.50 6.27
N ILE A 81 -4.08 -10.44 6.32
CA ILE A 81 -3.31 -10.07 5.14
C ILE A 81 -3.47 -11.15 4.06
N ASN A 82 -3.43 -12.42 4.45
CA ASN A 82 -3.58 -13.50 3.48
C ASN A 82 -4.95 -13.48 2.80
N GLU A 83 -5.98 -13.04 3.51
CA GLU A 83 -7.31 -12.89 2.90
C GLU A 83 -7.35 -11.73 1.93
N PHE A 84 -6.54 -10.71 2.17
CA PHE A 84 -6.51 -9.53 1.33
C PHE A 84 -5.71 -9.74 0.04
N LEU A 85 -4.70 -10.62 0.07
CA LEU A 85 -3.82 -10.79 -1.07
C LEU A 85 -4.54 -11.15 -2.39
N PRO A 86 -5.51 -12.08 -2.41
CA PRO A 86 -6.21 -12.35 -3.67
C PRO A 86 -7.02 -11.15 -4.17
N VAL A 87 -7.56 -10.37 -3.26
CA VAL A 87 -8.30 -9.17 -3.63
C VAL A 87 -7.35 -8.17 -4.27
N LEU A 88 -6.19 -7.96 -3.66
CA LEU A 88 -5.16 -7.07 -4.16
C LEU A 88 -4.68 -7.53 -5.53
N ASP A 89 -4.45 -8.84 -5.69
CA ASP A 89 -3.96 -9.40 -6.93
C ASP A 89 -4.92 -9.10 -8.08
N GLY A 90 -6.21 -9.06 -7.81
CA GLY A 90 -7.19 -8.72 -8.82
C GLY A 90 -7.25 -7.22 -9.15
N MET A 91 -6.58 -6.41 -8.38
CA MET A 91 -6.59 -4.95 -8.60
C MET A 91 -5.33 -4.44 -9.25
N ILE A 92 -4.18 -5.02 -8.95
CA ILE A 92 -2.92 -4.51 -9.47
C ILE A 92 -2.49 -5.28 -10.71
N GLY A 93 -1.99 -4.54 -11.70
CA GLY A 93 -1.47 -5.16 -12.91
C GLY A 93 0.02 -5.37 -12.82
N GLY A 94 0.74 -4.32 -12.50
CA GLY A 94 2.18 -4.39 -12.31
C GLY A 94 2.53 -3.91 -10.93
N GLY A 95 3.78 -4.04 -10.57
CA GLY A 95 4.24 -3.58 -9.28
C GLY A 95 4.96 -4.68 -8.53
N LEU A 96 5.22 -4.41 -7.27
CA LEU A 96 5.91 -5.34 -6.41
C LEU A 96 5.16 -5.43 -5.10
N VAL A 97 4.94 -6.63 -4.60
CA VAL A 97 4.26 -6.82 -3.33
C VAL A 97 5.15 -7.67 -2.44
N THR A 98 5.41 -7.21 -1.24
CA THR A 98 6.28 -7.92 -0.32
C THR A 98 5.61 -8.09 1.04
N LEU A 99 6.00 -9.14 1.75
CA LEU A 99 5.55 -9.37 3.12
C LEU A 99 6.77 -9.49 4.02
N GLU A 100 6.63 -8.98 5.21
CA GLU A 100 7.71 -9.02 6.17
C GLU A 100 7.09 -9.23 7.55
N LYS A 101 7.67 -10.11 8.37
CA LYS A 101 7.17 -10.30 9.72
C LYS A 101 7.58 -9.11 10.57
N VAL A 102 6.65 -8.62 11.36
CA VAL A 102 6.92 -7.49 12.24
C VAL A 102 6.37 -7.78 13.63
N ARG A 103 6.87 -7.05 14.59
CA ARG A 103 6.40 -7.15 15.95
C ARG A 103 5.71 -5.84 16.29
N VAL A 104 4.42 -5.93 16.61
CA VAL A 104 3.65 -4.74 16.94
C VAL A 104 3.81 -4.44 18.42
N ILE A 105 4.30 -3.25 18.70
CA ILE A 105 4.53 -2.82 20.07
C ILE A 105 3.33 -2.06 20.62
N HIS A 106 2.65 -1.33 19.74
CA HIS A 106 1.56 -0.46 20.18
C HIS A 106 0.60 -0.29 19.01
N TYR A 107 -0.66 -0.50 19.23
CA TYR A 107 -1.70 -0.24 18.26
C TYR A 107 -3.01 0.04 18.97
N ARG A 108 -3.49 1.26 18.88
CA ARG A 108 -4.80 1.64 19.39
C ARG A 108 -5.19 2.98 18.79
N GLY A 109 -6.48 3.24 18.74
CA GLY A 109 -6.98 4.50 18.23
C GLY A 109 -6.63 5.65 19.15
N GLY A 110 -6.72 6.84 18.61
CA GLY A 110 -6.48 8.03 19.41
C GLY A 110 -7.58 8.20 20.46
N GLU A 111 -7.22 8.84 21.55
CA GLU A 111 -8.19 9.08 22.58
C GLU A 111 -8.96 10.33 22.30
N GLU A 112 -10.25 10.22 22.38
CA GLU A 112 -11.08 11.37 22.18
C GLU A 112 -11.46 11.81 23.55
N VAL A 113 -10.93 12.83 24.04
CA VAL A 113 -11.24 13.21 25.41
C VAL A 113 -12.12 14.40 25.46
#